data_3ce2bf96727a1da76335c9ccb6c1d7ee
#
_entry.id   3ce2bf96727a1da76335c9ccb6c1d7ee
#
_cell.length_a   1.000
_cell.length_b   1.000
_cell.length_c   1.000
_cell.angle_alpha   90.00
_cell.angle_beta   90.00
_cell.angle_gamma   90.00
#
_symmetry.space_group_name_H-M   'P 1'
#
loop_
_entity.id
_entity.type
_entity.pdbx_description
1 polymer ?
#
loop_
_entity_poly.entity_id
_entity_poly.type
_entity_poly.pdbx_seq_one_letter_code
_entity_poly.pdbx_strand_id
1 'polypeptide(L)'
;MPRNRCGFAVLMLLLLSAPADADRLDVLEGKFAFNWHAEPSREKCIKVTGPLLADFKSTKYRCDLNAKSNTSSGASARMCTEAKGRKEYLIFDTLRACDDERKTQASNE
;
A
#
# COMPACT_ATOMS: atom_id res chain seq x y z
N MET A 1 -20.12 -18.58 35.72
CA MET A 1 -19.98 -19.41 34.53
C MET A 1 -20.30 -18.70 33.25
N PRO A 2 -21.53 -18.19 33.04
CA PRO A 2 -21.87 -17.56 31.75
C PRO A 2 -21.00 -16.37 31.40
N ARG A 3 -20.54 -15.66 32.40
CA ARG A 3 -19.74 -14.43 32.16
C ARG A 3 -18.42 -14.72 31.47
N ASN A 4 -17.86 -15.87 31.71
CA ASN A 4 -16.59 -16.22 31.13
C ASN A 4 -16.67 -16.33 29.61
N ARG A 5 -17.81 -16.76 29.12
CA ARG A 5 -18.01 -16.92 27.69
C ARG A 5 -18.01 -15.60 26.96
N CYS A 6 -18.55 -14.57 27.59
CA CYS A 6 -18.58 -13.25 26.97
C CYS A 6 -17.15 -12.70 26.77
N GLY A 7 -16.30 -12.91 27.78
CA GLY A 7 -14.91 -12.49 27.65
C GLY A 7 -14.18 -13.19 26.53
N PHE A 8 -14.40 -14.47 26.38
CA PHE A 8 -13.75 -15.21 25.30
C PHE A 8 -14.21 -14.73 23.94
N ALA A 9 -15.49 -14.45 23.77
CA ALA A 9 -16.00 -13.97 22.50
C ALA A 9 -15.32 -12.69 22.07
N VAL A 10 -15.13 -11.76 22.99
CA VAL A 10 -14.47 -10.48 22.67
C VAL A 10 -13.03 -10.70 22.22
N LEU A 11 -12.30 -11.56 22.93
CA LEU A 11 -10.91 -11.84 22.58
C LEU A 11 -10.79 -12.45 21.20
N MET A 12 -11.69 -13.35 20.85
CA MET A 12 -11.65 -13.97 19.52
C MET A 12 -11.88 -12.99 18.41
N LEU A 13 -12.79 -12.04 18.60
CA LEU A 13 -13.03 -11.01 17.60
C LEU A 13 -11.79 -10.17 17.32
N LEU A 14 -11.06 -9.79 18.37
CA LEU A 14 -9.84 -9.02 18.21
C LEU A 14 -8.77 -9.80 17.46
N LEU A 15 -8.63 -11.08 17.72
CA LEU A 15 -7.65 -11.90 17.04
C LEU A 15 -7.97 -12.07 15.56
N LEU A 16 -9.24 -12.15 15.21
CA LEU A 16 -9.64 -12.32 13.82
C LEU A 16 -9.43 -11.06 12.99
N SER A 17 -9.51 -9.88 13.59
CA SER A 17 -9.37 -8.63 12.85
C SER A 17 -7.97 -8.44 12.27
N ALA A 18 -6.93 -8.72 13.05
CA ALA A 18 -5.56 -8.47 12.64
C ALA A 18 -5.13 -9.32 11.43
N PRO A 19 -5.37 -10.65 11.41
CA PRO A 19 -5.02 -11.47 10.25
C PRO A 19 -5.76 -11.04 8.97
N ALA A 20 -7.03 -10.65 9.11
CA ALA A 20 -7.82 -10.24 7.95
C ALA A 20 -7.22 -9.02 7.25
N ASP A 21 -6.74 -8.03 8.03
CA ASP A 21 -6.13 -6.83 7.45
C ASP A 21 -4.82 -7.16 6.75
N ALA A 22 -3.99 -8.03 7.33
CA ALA A 22 -2.75 -8.44 6.70
C ALA A 22 -3.00 -9.19 5.39
N ASP A 23 -4.01 -10.06 5.36
CA ASP A 23 -4.36 -10.83 4.16
C ASP A 23 -4.85 -9.92 3.04
N ARG A 24 -5.57 -8.86 3.36
CA ARG A 24 -6.05 -7.92 2.36
C ARG A 24 -4.91 -7.25 1.59
N LEU A 25 -3.77 -7.07 2.23
CA LEU A 25 -2.62 -6.42 1.59
C LEU A 25 -1.92 -7.32 0.58
N ASP A 26 -2.23 -8.61 0.55
CA ASP A 26 -1.70 -9.51 -0.47
C ASP A 26 -2.11 -9.10 -1.88
N VAL A 27 -3.16 -8.32 -2.02
CA VAL A 27 -3.59 -7.80 -3.33
C VAL A 27 -2.49 -6.93 -3.97
N LEU A 28 -1.59 -6.40 -3.17
CA LEU A 28 -0.50 -5.55 -3.66
C LEU A 28 0.65 -6.36 -4.25
N GLU A 29 0.73 -7.64 -3.94
CA GLU A 29 1.84 -8.46 -4.42
C GLU A 29 1.87 -8.51 -5.94
N GLY A 30 3.05 -8.30 -6.52
CA GLY A 30 3.23 -8.34 -7.96
C GLY A 30 2.85 -7.06 -8.69
N LYS A 31 2.29 -6.08 -7.99
CA LYS A 31 1.99 -4.77 -8.59
C LYS A 31 3.26 -3.92 -8.63
N PHE A 32 3.18 -2.72 -9.18
CA PHE A 32 4.35 -1.86 -9.41
C PHE A 32 4.17 -0.53 -8.70
N ALA A 33 5.22 -0.08 -8.02
CA ALA A 33 5.15 1.07 -7.16
C ALA A 33 6.38 1.96 -7.27
N PHE A 34 6.20 3.26 -6.99
CA PHE A 34 7.32 4.17 -6.77
C PHE A 34 6.95 5.18 -5.70
N ASN A 35 7.99 5.70 -5.01
CA ASN A 35 7.80 6.72 -3.98
C ASN A 35 7.71 8.08 -4.67
N TRP A 36 6.51 8.65 -4.71
CA TRP A 36 6.30 9.90 -5.46
C TRP A 36 6.72 11.15 -4.68
N HIS A 37 7.04 11.02 -3.39
CA HIS A 37 7.58 12.13 -2.61
C HIS A 37 9.08 12.34 -2.83
N ALA A 38 9.78 11.38 -3.43
CA ALA A 38 11.15 11.58 -3.88
C ALA A 38 11.13 12.25 -5.25
N GLU A 39 12.31 12.54 -5.80
CA GLU A 39 12.40 13.10 -7.14
C GLU A 39 12.00 12.04 -8.16
N PRO A 40 10.87 12.20 -8.88
CA PRO A 40 10.40 11.17 -9.80
C PRO A 40 11.41 10.79 -10.88
N SER A 41 12.24 11.73 -11.33
CA SER A 41 13.26 11.43 -12.33
C SER A 41 14.32 10.45 -11.84
N ARG A 42 14.48 10.32 -10.52
CA ARG A 42 15.47 9.40 -9.93
C ARG A 42 14.84 8.12 -9.40
N GLU A 43 13.53 8.08 -9.35
CA GLU A 43 12.81 6.90 -8.88
C GLU A 43 12.64 5.90 -10.00
N LYS A 44 12.43 4.66 -9.61
CA LYS A 44 12.11 3.58 -10.56
C LYS A 44 10.86 2.89 -10.07
N CYS A 45 10.05 2.44 -11.00
CA CYS A 45 8.94 1.57 -10.66
C CYS A 45 9.48 0.20 -10.28
N ILE A 46 9.16 -0.24 -9.08
CA ILE A 46 9.63 -1.52 -8.56
C ILE A 46 8.44 -2.44 -8.32
N LYS A 47 8.68 -3.73 -8.46
CA LYS A 47 7.66 -4.72 -8.21
C LYS A 47 7.47 -4.89 -6.72
N VAL A 48 6.23 -4.93 -6.28
CA VAL A 48 5.90 -5.10 -4.85
C VAL A 48 6.04 -6.58 -4.51
N THR A 49 7.17 -6.95 -3.96
CA THR A 49 7.47 -8.33 -3.52
C THR A 49 8.40 -8.27 -2.32
N GLY A 50 8.58 -9.41 -1.65
CA GLY A 50 9.59 -9.56 -0.62
C GLY A 50 9.54 -8.50 0.47
N PRO A 51 10.68 -7.83 0.72
CA PRO A 51 10.77 -6.85 1.82
C PRO A 51 9.81 -5.68 1.70
N LEU A 52 9.54 -5.19 0.49
CA LEU A 52 8.61 -4.06 0.32
C LEU A 52 7.20 -4.46 0.69
N LEU A 53 6.75 -5.64 0.28
CA LEU A 53 5.43 -6.12 0.67
C LEU A 53 5.35 -6.31 2.19
N ALA A 54 6.40 -6.84 2.80
CA ALA A 54 6.46 -7.00 4.24
C ALA A 54 6.36 -5.66 4.95
N ASP A 55 7.03 -4.63 4.44
CA ASP A 55 6.93 -3.28 4.99
C ASP A 55 5.51 -2.75 4.91
N PHE A 56 4.83 -2.93 3.78
CA PHE A 56 3.46 -2.48 3.62
C PHE A 56 2.50 -3.18 4.58
N LYS A 57 2.78 -4.44 4.91
CA LYS A 57 1.96 -5.20 5.86
C LYS A 57 2.25 -4.87 7.31
N SER A 58 3.34 -4.18 7.59
CA SER A 58 3.75 -3.84 8.94
C SER A 58 3.06 -2.55 9.42
N THR A 59 3.29 -2.20 10.69
CA THR A 59 2.77 -0.95 11.24
C THR A 59 3.51 0.29 10.73
N LYS A 60 4.57 0.10 9.96
CA LYS A 60 5.32 1.23 9.38
C LYS A 60 4.53 1.97 8.32
N TYR A 61 3.58 1.32 7.68
CA TYR A 61 2.81 1.91 6.59
C TYR A 61 1.32 1.81 6.84
N ARG A 62 0.60 2.75 6.24
CA ARG A 62 -0.86 2.71 6.14
C ARG A 62 -1.21 2.69 4.68
N CYS A 63 -1.98 1.70 4.26
CA CYS A 63 -2.31 1.51 2.86
C CYS A 63 -3.79 1.76 2.60
N ASP A 64 -4.08 2.51 1.54
CA ASP A 64 -5.41 2.66 1.00
C ASP A 64 -5.52 1.76 -0.22
N LEU A 65 -6.30 0.69 -0.09
CA LEU A 65 -6.44 -0.31 -1.15
C LEU A 65 -7.49 0.05 -2.19
N ASN A 66 -8.17 1.18 -2.02
CA ASN A 66 -9.11 1.67 -3.01
C ASN A 66 -8.34 2.39 -4.12
N ALA A 67 -8.36 1.85 -5.32
CA ALA A 67 -7.68 2.47 -6.45
C ALA A 67 -8.39 3.77 -6.83
N LYS A 68 -7.61 4.83 -7.01
CA LYS A 68 -8.12 6.16 -7.37
C LYS A 68 -7.43 6.68 -8.62
N SER A 69 -8.18 7.37 -9.46
CA SER A 69 -7.69 7.88 -10.75
C SER A 69 -7.35 9.37 -10.70
N ASN A 70 -7.02 9.90 -9.53
CA ASN A 70 -6.65 11.30 -9.36
C ASN A 70 -5.14 11.52 -9.48
N THR A 71 -4.46 10.65 -10.15
CA THR A 71 -3.04 10.79 -10.47
C THR A 71 -2.83 11.73 -11.65
N SER A 72 -1.60 12.19 -11.83
CA SER A 72 -1.28 13.14 -12.92
C SER A 72 -1.50 12.53 -14.30
N SER A 73 -1.27 11.25 -14.46
CA SER A 73 -1.49 10.54 -15.73
C SER A 73 -2.93 10.07 -15.91
N GLY A 74 -3.73 10.11 -14.85
CA GLY A 74 -5.08 9.57 -14.84
C GLY A 74 -5.15 8.08 -14.59
N ALA A 75 -4.03 7.40 -14.43
CA ALA A 75 -4.02 5.97 -14.13
C ALA A 75 -4.49 5.70 -12.70
N SER A 76 -5.18 4.59 -12.50
CA SER A 76 -5.65 4.20 -11.17
C SER A 76 -4.49 3.71 -10.31
N ALA A 77 -4.41 4.20 -9.09
CA ALA A 77 -3.37 3.82 -8.14
C ALA A 77 -3.93 3.61 -6.75
N ARG A 78 -3.35 2.64 -6.06
CA ARG A 78 -3.49 2.49 -4.62
C ARG A 78 -2.31 3.19 -3.96
N MET A 79 -2.33 3.33 -2.64
CA MET A 79 -1.32 4.11 -1.97
C MET A 79 -0.94 3.51 -0.63
N CYS A 80 0.36 3.48 -0.33
CA CYS A 80 0.86 3.13 1.00
C CYS A 80 1.73 4.26 1.51
N THR A 81 1.36 4.83 2.64
CA THR A 81 2.01 5.99 3.24
C THR A 81 2.77 5.58 4.49
N GLU A 82 4.01 6.01 4.58
CA GLU A 82 4.84 5.75 5.75
C GLU A 82 4.32 6.52 6.95
N ALA A 83 4.06 5.81 8.06
CA ALA A 83 3.40 6.40 9.22
C ALA A 83 4.24 7.47 9.90
N LYS A 84 5.56 7.28 9.96
CA LYS A 84 6.47 8.20 10.64
C LYS A 84 7.60 8.67 9.74
N GLY A 85 7.31 8.90 8.48
CA GLY A 85 8.31 9.31 7.52
C GLY A 85 7.65 10.04 6.36
N ARG A 86 8.40 10.14 5.26
CA ARG A 86 7.95 10.89 4.10
C ARG A 86 7.63 10.05 2.89
N LYS A 87 7.87 8.74 2.96
CA LYS A 87 7.64 7.89 1.80
C LYS A 87 6.15 7.69 1.59
N GLU A 88 5.74 7.86 0.36
CA GLU A 88 4.38 7.56 -0.05
C GLU A 88 4.45 6.88 -1.41
N TYR A 89 4.07 5.61 -1.44
CA TYR A 89 4.13 4.81 -2.65
C TYR A 89 2.80 4.85 -3.37
N LEU A 90 2.85 5.18 -4.66
CA LEU A 90 1.74 4.96 -5.56
C LEU A 90 1.91 3.58 -6.17
N ILE A 91 0.86 2.79 -6.17
CA ILE A 91 0.91 1.38 -6.57
C ILE A 91 -0.06 1.14 -7.71
N PHE A 92 0.46 0.65 -8.82
CA PHE A 92 -0.27 0.48 -10.07
C PHE A 92 -0.35 -0.99 -10.44
N ASP A 93 -1.40 -1.36 -11.17
CA ASP A 93 -1.58 -2.75 -11.58
C ASP A 93 -0.54 -3.21 -12.59
N THR A 94 0.01 -2.29 -13.40
CA THR A 94 0.97 -2.64 -14.44
C THR A 94 2.21 -1.76 -14.36
N LEU A 95 3.31 -2.27 -14.87
CA LEU A 95 4.55 -1.50 -14.98
C LEU A 95 4.34 -0.27 -15.87
N ARG A 96 3.59 -0.42 -16.95
CA ARG A 96 3.34 0.68 -17.88
C ARG A 96 2.62 1.84 -17.19
N ALA A 97 1.56 1.55 -16.45
CA ALA A 97 0.82 2.59 -15.73
C ALA A 97 1.71 3.30 -14.71
N CYS A 98 2.52 2.53 -14.00
CA CYS A 98 3.48 3.07 -13.03
C CYS A 98 4.49 3.99 -13.73
N ASP A 99 5.10 3.52 -14.80
CA ASP A 99 6.09 4.32 -15.54
C ASP A 99 5.48 5.58 -16.14
N ASP A 100 4.26 5.50 -16.66
CA ASP A 100 3.59 6.68 -17.23
C ASP A 100 3.39 7.74 -16.16
N GLU A 101 2.95 7.37 -14.98
CA GLU A 101 2.80 8.33 -13.89
C GLU A 101 4.14 8.92 -13.46
N ARG A 102 5.14 8.07 -13.29
CA ARG A 102 6.47 8.51 -12.88
C ARG A 102 7.05 9.50 -13.89
N LYS A 103 6.94 9.21 -15.17
CA LYS A 103 7.42 10.10 -16.23
C LYS A 103 6.65 11.41 -16.29
N THR A 104 5.34 11.35 -16.08
CA THR A 104 4.51 12.55 -16.05
C THR A 104 4.94 13.46 -14.92
N GLN A 105 5.17 12.90 -13.73
CA GLN A 105 5.64 13.70 -12.59
C GLN A 105 7.06 14.24 -12.83
N ALA A 106 7.94 13.46 -13.44
CA ALA A 106 9.29 13.89 -13.75
C ALA A 106 9.27 15.09 -14.71
N SER A 107 8.33 15.11 -15.65
CA SER A 107 8.18 16.22 -16.59
C SER A 107 7.76 17.53 -15.92
N ASN A 108 7.18 17.44 -14.73
CA ASN A 108 6.66 18.59 -14.00
C ASN A 108 7.63 19.10 -12.93
N GLU A 109 8.80 18.52 -12.83
CA GLU A 109 9.83 18.95 -11.86
C GLU A 109 10.39 20.33 -12.15
#